data_1682b740b448fe05e4476db688a93ae7
#
_entry.id   1682b740b448fe05e4476db688a93ae7
#
_cell.length_a   1.000
_cell.length_b   1.000
_cell.length_c   1.000
_cell.angle_alpha   90.00
_cell.angle_beta   90.00
_cell.angle_gamma   90.00
#
_symmetry.space_group_name_H-M   'P 1'
#
loop_
_entity.id
_entity.type
_entity.pdbx_description
1 polymer ?
#
loop_
_entity_poly.entity_id
_entity_poly.type
_entity_poly.pdbx_seq_one_letter_code
_entity_poly.pdbx_strand_id
1 'polypeptide(L)'
;DISKDAQEGPTEFVWPPARDLPGYRLPGKPNQRRLAQAAEVISAAERPVLYLGGGLNRAQVPTEDLTELVELIGAPFVTTLTALDVMPSEHPLNLGMPGMHGTVAAVGALQRADVVVCLGARFDDRVTGRPDTFATKASVIHVDVDPAEISKIRTADVPIVGDLADVVPALSTEFRDHVAADGRADIAPWRGEVGRIQATYPTGWTDTDDGLLQPQEVITHLDRAASEDTIWVTGVGQHQMWSAHYLTFRRPHTWLTSAGAGTMGYGLPAAMGAKEACPDRPVWLIDGDGCFQMTNQEL
;
A
#
# COMPACT_ATOMS: atom_id res chain seq x y z
N ASP A 1 18.18 13.73 10.90
CA ASP A 1 18.50 14.43 12.16
C ASP A 1 19.29 15.69 11.87
N ILE A 2 18.95 16.78 12.58
CA ILE A 2 19.70 18.03 12.56
C ILE A 2 20.28 18.19 13.96
N SER A 3 21.61 18.32 14.06
CA SER A 3 22.26 18.48 15.37
C SER A 3 21.82 19.78 16.06
N LYS A 4 21.80 19.78 17.40
CA LYS A 4 21.31 20.91 18.18
C LYS A 4 22.12 22.19 17.93
N ASP A 5 23.44 22.06 17.86
CA ASP A 5 24.35 23.17 17.57
C ASP A 5 24.13 23.78 16.18
N ALA A 6 23.74 22.99 15.18
CA ALA A 6 23.37 23.51 13.87
C ALA A 6 22.06 24.31 13.89
N GLN A 7 21.18 24.07 14.88
CA GLN A 7 19.91 24.79 15.02
C GLN A 7 20.04 26.09 15.82
N GLU A 8 21.13 26.28 16.56
CA GLU A 8 21.37 27.48 17.40
C GLU A 8 22.03 28.62 16.64
N GLY A 9 22.58 28.36 15.45
CA GLY A 9 23.30 29.37 14.67
C GLY A 9 22.37 30.32 13.90
N PRO A 10 22.71 31.60 13.78
CA PRO A 10 21.99 32.51 12.89
C PRO A 10 22.19 32.09 11.44
N THR A 11 21.14 32.15 10.64
CA THR A 11 21.20 31.88 9.21
C THR A 11 20.29 32.81 8.43
N GLU A 12 20.66 33.12 7.21
CA GLU A 12 19.79 33.82 6.28
C GLU A 12 18.98 32.82 5.49
N PHE A 13 17.66 32.96 5.54
CA PHE A 13 16.78 32.09 4.77
C PHE A 13 16.75 32.53 3.31
N VAL A 14 17.14 31.62 2.43
CA VAL A 14 17.03 31.80 0.98
C VAL A 14 16.14 30.71 0.42
N TRP A 15 15.11 31.07 -0.34
CA TRP A 15 14.32 30.09 -1.10
C TRP A 15 15.19 29.48 -2.22
N PRO A 16 15.63 28.23 -2.11
CA PRO A 16 16.27 27.58 -3.24
C PRO A 16 15.21 27.32 -4.31
N PRO A 17 15.53 27.47 -5.61
CA PRO A 17 14.68 26.94 -6.67
C PRO A 17 14.45 25.45 -6.43
N ALA A 18 13.19 24.99 -6.55
CA ALA A 18 12.86 23.59 -6.28
C ALA A 18 13.69 22.59 -7.12
N ARG A 19 14.14 23.01 -8.31
CA ARG A 19 15.00 22.23 -9.19
C ARG A 19 16.45 22.07 -8.68
N ASP A 20 16.89 22.93 -7.79
CA ASP A 20 18.26 22.93 -7.26
C ASP A 20 18.35 22.24 -5.89
N LEU A 21 17.26 21.65 -5.40
CA LEU A 21 17.30 20.90 -4.16
C LEU A 21 18.16 19.64 -4.33
N PRO A 22 19.17 19.42 -3.46
CA PRO A 22 20.01 18.23 -3.52
C PRO A 22 19.16 16.96 -3.45
N GLY A 23 19.40 16.03 -4.37
CA GLY A 23 18.67 14.75 -4.41
C GLY A 23 17.26 14.83 -5.00
N TYR A 24 16.68 16.00 -5.21
CA TYR A 24 15.37 16.13 -5.85
C TYR A 24 15.51 16.08 -7.37
N ARG A 25 15.12 14.96 -7.94
CA ARG A 25 15.10 14.78 -9.40
C ARG A 25 13.76 14.17 -9.80
N LEU A 26 13.04 14.89 -10.66
CA LEU A 26 11.85 14.31 -11.28
C LEU A 26 12.26 13.19 -12.21
N PRO A 27 11.63 12.01 -12.15
CA PRO A 27 11.88 10.94 -13.10
C PRO A 27 11.44 11.41 -14.49
N GLY A 28 12.10 10.90 -15.52
CA GLY A 28 11.63 11.01 -16.89
C GLY A 28 10.53 9.98 -17.17
N LYS A 29 10.14 9.88 -18.45
CA LYS A 29 9.24 8.81 -18.90
C LYS A 29 9.82 7.44 -18.53
N PRO A 30 8.97 6.44 -18.19
CA PRO A 30 9.42 5.11 -17.88
C PRO A 30 10.19 4.48 -19.05
N ASN A 31 11.19 3.67 -18.71
CA ASN A 31 12.04 3.03 -19.71
C ASN A 31 11.27 1.91 -20.42
N GLN A 32 10.97 2.11 -21.71
CA GLN A 32 10.18 1.18 -22.51
C GLN A 32 10.73 -0.25 -22.52
N ARG A 33 12.06 -0.40 -22.60
CA ARG A 33 12.70 -1.72 -22.57
C ARG A 33 12.45 -2.45 -21.23
N ARG A 34 12.39 -1.71 -20.13
CA ARG A 34 12.09 -2.29 -18.82
C ARG A 34 10.62 -2.65 -18.68
N LEU A 35 9.72 -1.87 -19.27
CA LEU A 35 8.30 -2.22 -19.32
C LEU A 35 8.07 -3.50 -20.13
N ALA A 36 8.67 -3.63 -21.31
CA ALA A 36 8.60 -4.86 -22.11
C ALA A 36 9.17 -6.08 -21.34
N GLN A 37 10.33 -5.92 -20.67
CA GLN A 37 10.89 -6.96 -19.82
C GLN A 37 9.96 -7.34 -18.66
N ALA A 38 9.29 -6.35 -18.04
CA ALA A 38 8.31 -6.62 -16.99
C ALA A 38 7.12 -7.41 -17.52
N ALA A 39 6.58 -7.02 -18.69
CA ALA A 39 5.47 -7.72 -19.33
C ALA A 39 5.84 -9.19 -19.64
N GLU A 40 7.03 -9.45 -20.17
CA GLU A 40 7.55 -10.79 -20.42
C GLU A 40 7.63 -11.62 -19.13
N VAL A 41 8.22 -11.07 -18.06
CA VAL A 41 8.37 -11.76 -16.77
C VAL A 41 7.00 -12.04 -16.13
N ILE A 42 6.06 -11.09 -16.18
CA ILE A 42 4.71 -11.27 -15.65
C ILE A 42 3.94 -12.34 -16.43
N SER A 43 4.04 -12.33 -17.77
CA SER A 43 3.29 -13.28 -18.60
C SER A 43 3.77 -14.73 -18.45
N ALA A 44 5.05 -14.93 -18.13
CA ALA A 44 5.63 -16.24 -17.89
C ALA A 44 5.39 -16.77 -16.47
N ALA A 45 4.94 -15.91 -15.53
CA ALA A 45 4.77 -16.27 -14.13
C ALA A 45 3.60 -17.23 -13.90
N GLU A 46 3.82 -18.28 -13.11
CA GLU A 46 2.78 -19.22 -12.67
C GLU A 46 2.13 -18.79 -11.34
N ARG A 47 2.85 -18.00 -10.53
CA ARG A 47 2.44 -17.54 -9.19
C ARG A 47 2.70 -16.05 -8.96
N PRO A 48 2.25 -15.17 -9.87
CA PRO A 48 2.46 -13.74 -9.71
C PRO A 48 1.64 -13.16 -8.56
N VAL A 49 2.20 -12.15 -7.88
CA VAL A 49 1.53 -11.33 -6.88
C VAL A 49 1.81 -9.86 -7.15
N LEU A 50 0.77 -9.04 -7.18
CA LEU A 50 0.90 -7.59 -7.20
C LEU A 50 1.05 -7.07 -5.77
N TYR A 51 2.07 -6.27 -5.51
CA TYR A 51 2.33 -5.65 -4.21
C TYR A 51 2.15 -4.13 -4.33
N LEU A 52 0.97 -3.67 -3.91
CA LEU A 52 0.50 -2.29 -4.09
C LEU A 52 0.91 -1.44 -2.88
N GLY A 53 1.65 -0.38 -3.12
CA GLY A 53 2.15 0.52 -2.10
C GLY A 53 1.55 1.92 -2.13
N GLY A 54 1.80 2.70 -1.06
CA GLY A 54 1.31 4.07 -0.92
C GLY A 54 1.81 5.05 -1.98
N GLY A 55 2.80 4.65 -2.79
CA GLY A 55 3.23 5.40 -3.96
C GLY A 55 2.12 5.58 -4.99
N LEU A 56 1.17 4.63 -5.09
CA LEU A 56 0.01 4.72 -5.99
C LEU A 56 -0.91 5.91 -5.62
N ASN A 57 -1.22 6.08 -4.33
CA ASN A 57 -1.99 7.22 -3.85
C ASN A 57 -1.25 8.55 -4.05
N ARG A 58 0.07 8.57 -3.80
CA ARG A 58 0.88 9.79 -3.97
C ARG A 58 1.02 10.20 -5.43
N ALA A 59 1.12 9.25 -6.32
CA ALA A 59 1.14 9.46 -7.76
C ALA A 59 -0.26 9.81 -8.33
N GLN A 60 -1.31 9.73 -7.51
CA GLN A 60 -2.70 9.94 -7.92
C GLN A 60 -3.10 9.07 -9.12
N VAL A 61 -2.65 7.80 -9.10
CA VAL A 61 -3.00 6.84 -10.16
C VAL A 61 -4.53 6.70 -10.20
N PRO A 62 -5.17 6.90 -11.37
CA PRO A 62 -6.60 6.69 -11.49
C PRO A 62 -6.97 5.24 -11.12
N THR A 63 -8.04 5.07 -10.34
CA THR A 63 -8.50 3.74 -9.91
C THR A 63 -8.82 2.86 -11.10
N GLU A 64 -9.33 3.43 -12.17
CA GLU A 64 -9.66 2.74 -13.42
C GLU A 64 -8.41 2.13 -14.07
N ASP A 65 -7.31 2.88 -14.15
CA ASP A 65 -6.05 2.41 -14.74
C ASP A 65 -5.44 1.29 -13.89
N LEU A 66 -5.49 1.44 -12.57
CA LEU A 66 -4.99 0.41 -11.65
C LEU A 66 -5.85 -0.86 -11.71
N THR A 67 -7.17 -0.71 -11.75
CA THR A 67 -8.12 -1.81 -11.90
C THR A 67 -7.89 -2.54 -13.22
N GLU A 68 -7.73 -1.80 -14.32
CA GLU A 68 -7.42 -2.38 -15.62
C GLU A 68 -6.15 -3.25 -15.56
N LEU A 69 -5.06 -2.74 -14.98
CA LEU A 69 -3.82 -3.49 -14.83
C LEU A 69 -4.00 -4.75 -14.00
N VAL A 70 -4.66 -4.63 -12.84
CA VAL A 70 -4.93 -5.76 -11.93
C VAL A 70 -5.76 -6.85 -12.59
N GLU A 71 -6.83 -6.47 -13.27
CA GLU A 71 -7.73 -7.42 -13.95
C GLU A 71 -7.08 -8.03 -15.20
N LEU A 72 -6.31 -7.24 -15.95
CA LEU A 72 -5.58 -7.69 -17.12
C LEU A 72 -4.55 -8.76 -16.77
N ILE A 73 -3.77 -8.55 -15.72
CA ILE A 73 -2.83 -9.54 -15.20
C ILE A 73 -3.60 -10.70 -14.55
N GLY A 74 -4.68 -10.41 -13.83
CA GLY A 74 -5.53 -11.39 -13.16
C GLY A 74 -4.86 -12.07 -11.96
N ALA A 75 -3.75 -11.54 -11.47
CA ALA A 75 -3.03 -12.04 -10.32
C ALA A 75 -3.64 -11.51 -9.00
N PRO A 76 -3.55 -12.28 -7.90
CA PRO A 76 -3.90 -11.76 -6.59
C PRO A 76 -3.00 -10.58 -6.22
N PHE A 77 -3.54 -9.64 -5.43
CA PHE A 77 -2.78 -8.50 -4.94
C PHE A 77 -2.86 -8.35 -3.42
N VAL A 78 -1.85 -7.69 -2.90
CA VAL A 78 -1.75 -7.27 -1.50
C VAL A 78 -1.50 -5.77 -1.43
N THR A 79 -1.97 -5.11 -0.37
CA THR A 79 -1.83 -3.66 -0.18
C THR A 79 -1.03 -3.36 1.08
N THR A 80 -0.10 -2.42 1.02
CA THR A 80 0.56 -1.93 2.24
C THR A 80 -0.42 -1.18 3.13
N LEU A 81 -0.07 -0.95 4.39
CA LEU A 81 -0.87 -0.16 5.32
C LEU A 81 -1.26 1.23 4.76
N THR A 82 -0.39 1.85 3.96
CA THR A 82 -0.66 3.16 3.34
C THR A 82 -1.35 3.08 1.98
N ALA A 83 -1.77 1.90 1.57
CA ALA A 83 -2.38 1.64 0.27
C ALA A 83 -3.68 0.82 0.38
N LEU A 84 -4.27 0.75 1.57
CA LEU A 84 -5.48 -0.05 1.80
C LEU A 84 -6.67 0.43 0.94
N ASP A 85 -6.67 1.69 0.59
CA ASP A 85 -7.73 2.37 -0.14
C ASP A 85 -7.43 2.59 -1.64
N VAL A 86 -6.28 2.11 -2.16
CA VAL A 86 -5.95 2.27 -3.60
C VAL A 86 -6.84 1.44 -4.52
N MET A 87 -7.41 0.37 -3.98
CA MET A 87 -8.35 -0.53 -4.65
C MET A 87 -9.52 -0.83 -3.71
N PRO A 88 -10.71 -1.11 -4.24
CA PRO A 88 -11.83 -1.55 -3.40
C PRO A 88 -11.44 -2.78 -2.57
N SER A 89 -11.69 -2.73 -1.26
CA SER A 89 -11.36 -3.83 -0.33
C SER A 89 -12.04 -5.14 -0.71
N GLU A 90 -13.24 -5.05 -1.31
CA GLU A 90 -14.07 -6.18 -1.72
C GLU A 90 -13.67 -6.79 -3.07
N HIS A 91 -12.59 -6.28 -3.71
CA HIS A 91 -12.12 -6.82 -4.98
C HIS A 91 -11.72 -8.29 -4.84
N PRO A 92 -12.19 -9.21 -5.72
CA PRO A 92 -12.01 -10.66 -5.54
C PRO A 92 -10.55 -11.15 -5.55
N LEU A 93 -9.63 -10.35 -6.06
CA LEU A 93 -8.20 -10.65 -6.06
C LEU A 93 -7.46 -10.03 -4.86
N ASN A 94 -8.16 -9.30 -3.98
CA ASN A 94 -7.57 -8.68 -2.80
C ASN A 94 -7.33 -9.70 -1.70
N LEU A 95 -6.08 -9.83 -1.26
CA LEU A 95 -5.69 -10.70 -0.16
C LEU A 95 -5.53 -9.94 1.17
N GLY A 96 -5.69 -8.63 1.14
CA GLY A 96 -5.49 -7.75 2.29
C GLY A 96 -4.02 -7.31 2.47
N MET A 97 -3.73 -6.86 3.68
CA MET A 97 -2.41 -6.34 4.05
C MET A 97 -1.43 -7.48 4.36
N PRO A 98 -0.19 -7.44 3.85
CA PRO A 98 0.86 -8.38 4.23
C PRO A 98 1.64 -7.90 5.45
N GLY A 99 2.52 -8.75 5.96
CA GLY A 99 3.51 -8.41 6.97
C GLY A 99 3.14 -8.84 8.38
N MET A 100 3.73 -8.17 9.37
CA MET A 100 3.65 -8.54 10.80
C MET A 100 2.20 -8.61 11.33
N HIS A 101 1.34 -7.74 10.82
CA HIS A 101 -0.09 -7.72 11.13
C HIS A 101 -0.93 -8.10 9.91
N GLY A 102 -0.36 -8.83 8.95
CA GLY A 102 -1.01 -9.17 7.70
C GLY A 102 -1.95 -10.37 7.80
N THR A 103 -2.76 -10.53 6.75
CA THR A 103 -3.58 -11.75 6.59
C THR A 103 -2.69 -12.94 6.27
N VAL A 104 -3.12 -14.14 6.65
CA VAL A 104 -2.40 -15.38 6.31
C VAL A 104 -2.30 -15.58 4.80
N ALA A 105 -3.36 -15.19 4.06
CA ALA A 105 -3.39 -15.27 2.61
C ALA A 105 -2.35 -14.34 1.96
N ALA A 106 -2.27 -13.07 2.39
CA ALA A 106 -1.32 -12.11 1.85
C ALA A 106 0.14 -12.51 2.11
N VAL A 107 0.46 -12.91 3.35
CA VAL A 107 1.79 -13.39 3.72
C VAL A 107 2.13 -14.67 2.96
N GLY A 108 1.19 -15.62 2.92
CA GLY A 108 1.36 -16.89 2.23
C GLY A 108 1.56 -16.74 0.73
N ALA A 109 0.85 -15.80 0.10
CA ALA A 109 0.98 -15.52 -1.32
C ALA A 109 2.36 -14.93 -1.66
N LEU A 110 2.80 -13.89 -0.94
CA LEU A 110 4.13 -13.30 -1.17
C LEU A 110 5.27 -14.32 -0.99
N GLN A 111 5.19 -15.17 0.03
CA GLN A 111 6.24 -16.16 0.29
C GLN A 111 6.30 -17.31 -0.76
N ARG A 112 5.21 -17.55 -1.48
CA ARG A 112 5.13 -18.60 -2.51
C ARG A 112 5.17 -18.07 -3.94
N ALA A 113 5.17 -16.75 -4.09
CA ALA A 113 5.24 -16.11 -5.41
C ALA A 113 6.50 -16.50 -6.16
N ASP A 114 6.40 -16.64 -7.47
CA ASP A 114 7.53 -16.71 -8.40
C ASP A 114 7.85 -15.34 -9.02
N VAL A 115 6.85 -14.43 -9.04
CA VAL A 115 7.02 -13.04 -9.44
C VAL A 115 6.28 -12.13 -8.47
N VAL A 116 6.96 -11.10 -7.95
CA VAL A 116 6.37 -10.01 -7.17
C VAL A 116 6.48 -8.72 -7.97
N VAL A 117 5.33 -8.14 -8.33
CA VAL A 117 5.24 -6.85 -9.01
C VAL A 117 4.98 -5.78 -7.95
N CYS A 118 6.03 -5.11 -7.53
CA CYS A 118 5.98 -4.08 -6.50
C CYS A 118 5.74 -2.70 -7.12
N LEU A 119 4.60 -2.08 -6.85
CA LEU A 119 4.18 -0.79 -7.35
C LEU A 119 4.16 0.25 -6.21
N GLY A 120 5.23 1.03 -6.06
CA GLY A 120 5.33 2.11 -5.09
C GLY A 120 5.36 1.67 -3.62
N ALA A 121 5.97 0.51 -3.33
CA ALA A 121 6.22 0.02 -1.99
C ALA A 121 7.73 -0.17 -1.76
N ARG A 122 8.19 0.09 -0.52
CA ARG A 122 9.62 0.14 -0.17
C ARG A 122 10.22 -1.17 0.31
N PHE A 123 9.47 -2.26 0.36
CA PHE A 123 9.87 -3.48 1.06
C PHE A 123 10.23 -3.22 2.54
N ASP A 124 9.35 -2.50 3.23
CA ASP A 124 9.51 -2.15 4.64
C ASP A 124 9.67 -3.40 5.53
N ASP A 125 10.45 -3.29 6.60
CA ASP A 125 10.74 -4.40 7.51
C ASP A 125 9.49 -4.96 8.21
N ARG A 126 8.44 -4.15 8.36
CA ARG A 126 7.14 -4.59 8.89
C ARG A 126 6.44 -5.58 7.97
N VAL A 127 6.79 -5.57 6.67
CA VAL A 127 6.28 -6.52 5.68
C VAL A 127 7.23 -7.66 5.44
N THR A 128 8.51 -7.34 5.24
CA THR A 128 9.51 -8.35 4.88
C THR A 128 9.96 -9.19 6.06
N GLY A 129 9.96 -8.62 7.27
CA GLY A 129 10.69 -9.19 8.38
C GLY A 129 12.17 -9.30 8.01
N ARG A 130 12.72 -10.51 8.05
CA ARG A 130 14.08 -10.78 7.60
C ARG A 130 14.16 -10.81 6.07
N PRO A 131 14.87 -9.86 5.42
CA PRO A 131 14.92 -9.76 3.96
C PRO A 131 15.48 -11.00 3.27
N ASP A 132 16.39 -11.73 3.93
CA ASP A 132 17.02 -12.95 3.42
C ASP A 132 16.07 -14.16 3.34
N THR A 133 14.91 -14.06 3.99
CA THR A 133 13.87 -15.11 3.97
C THR A 133 12.58 -14.68 3.27
N PHE A 134 12.49 -13.42 2.85
CA PHE A 134 11.29 -12.87 2.22
C PHE A 134 11.24 -13.18 0.72
N ALA A 135 10.20 -13.87 0.27
CA ALA A 135 9.90 -14.16 -1.14
C ALA A 135 11.15 -14.63 -1.93
N THR A 136 11.93 -15.58 -1.35
CA THR A 136 13.25 -15.97 -1.84
C THR A 136 13.26 -16.59 -3.23
N LYS A 137 12.09 -17.07 -3.69
CA LYS A 137 11.91 -17.70 -5.01
C LYS A 137 11.39 -16.74 -6.08
N ALA A 138 10.98 -15.53 -5.66
CA ALA A 138 10.36 -14.59 -6.56
C ALA A 138 11.39 -13.73 -7.31
N SER A 139 11.19 -13.59 -8.61
CA SER A 139 11.74 -12.46 -9.37
C SER A 139 10.96 -11.20 -8.99
N VAL A 140 11.66 -10.10 -8.79
CA VAL A 140 11.08 -8.84 -8.31
C VAL A 140 11.10 -7.79 -9.43
N ILE A 141 9.91 -7.35 -9.82
CA ILE A 141 9.72 -6.14 -10.61
C ILE A 141 9.46 -5.02 -9.61
N HIS A 142 10.32 -4.02 -9.54
CA HIS A 142 10.19 -2.93 -8.58
C HIS A 142 10.04 -1.59 -9.29
N VAL A 143 8.88 -0.98 -9.11
CA VAL A 143 8.55 0.34 -9.65
C VAL A 143 8.53 1.35 -8.51
N ASP A 144 9.38 2.35 -8.57
CA ASP A 144 9.38 3.46 -7.64
C ASP A 144 9.80 4.76 -8.35
N VAL A 145 9.32 5.89 -7.83
CA VAL A 145 9.70 7.22 -8.32
C VAL A 145 11.10 7.59 -7.85
N ASP A 146 11.52 7.07 -6.69
CA ASP A 146 12.85 7.31 -6.11
C ASP A 146 13.81 6.18 -6.51
N PRO A 147 14.83 6.49 -7.34
CA PRO A 147 15.83 5.49 -7.71
C PRO A 147 16.62 4.93 -6.52
N ALA A 148 16.66 5.63 -5.37
CA ALA A 148 17.34 5.17 -4.18
C ALA A 148 16.57 4.06 -3.43
N GLU A 149 15.27 3.91 -3.65
CA GLU A 149 14.49 2.81 -3.09
C GLU A 149 14.65 1.51 -3.89
N ILE A 150 14.99 1.60 -5.17
CA ILE A 150 15.17 0.43 -6.03
C ILE A 150 16.35 -0.42 -5.54
N SER A 151 16.09 -1.71 -5.27
CA SER A 151 17.09 -2.68 -4.79
C SER A 151 17.69 -2.37 -3.42
N LYS A 152 17.13 -1.47 -2.65
CA LYS A 152 17.63 -1.07 -1.33
C LYS A 152 17.50 -2.19 -0.29
N ILE A 153 16.36 -2.84 -0.23
CA ILE A 153 16.07 -3.94 0.72
C ILE A 153 16.00 -5.28 0.00
N ARG A 154 15.29 -5.35 -1.10
CA ARG A 154 15.14 -6.53 -1.93
C ARG A 154 15.65 -6.21 -3.34
N THR A 155 16.60 -6.98 -3.82
CA THR A 155 17.14 -6.81 -5.19
C THR A 155 16.00 -6.89 -6.20
N ALA A 156 15.94 -5.93 -7.11
CA ALA A 156 15.00 -5.91 -8.21
C ALA A 156 15.64 -6.57 -9.44
N ASP A 157 14.97 -7.58 -9.99
CA ASP A 157 15.38 -8.23 -11.25
C ASP A 157 15.00 -7.31 -12.43
N VAL A 158 13.86 -6.64 -12.32
CA VAL A 158 13.40 -5.64 -13.29
C VAL A 158 13.16 -4.31 -12.55
N PRO A 159 14.17 -3.43 -12.47
CA PRO A 159 14.02 -2.10 -11.91
C PRO A 159 13.35 -1.14 -12.89
N ILE A 160 12.33 -0.41 -12.44
CA ILE A 160 11.64 0.63 -13.21
C ILE A 160 11.57 1.90 -12.36
N VAL A 161 12.36 2.91 -12.71
CA VAL A 161 12.27 4.24 -12.12
C VAL A 161 11.28 5.06 -12.93
N GLY A 162 10.20 5.52 -12.29
CA GLY A 162 9.17 6.31 -12.98
C GLY A 162 8.00 6.66 -12.06
N ASP A 163 7.23 7.65 -12.47
CA ASP A 163 5.97 7.98 -11.83
C ASP A 163 4.94 6.88 -12.14
N LEU A 164 4.23 6.41 -11.13
CA LEU A 164 3.23 5.35 -11.29
C LEU A 164 2.05 5.79 -12.15
N ALA A 165 1.73 7.07 -12.21
CA ALA A 165 0.72 7.60 -13.13
C ALA A 165 1.08 7.37 -14.60
N ASP A 166 2.39 7.34 -14.93
CA ASP A 166 2.88 7.03 -16.27
C ASP A 166 3.13 5.53 -16.45
N VAL A 167 3.65 4.85 -15.40
CA VAL A 167 4.06 3.44 -15.50
C VAL A 167 2.87 2.50 -15.58
N VAL A 168 1.81 2.72 -14.80
CA VAL A 168 0.65 1.81 -14.73
C VAL A 168 -0.02 1.65 -16.10
N PRO A 169 -0.44 2.72 -16.80
CA PRO A 169 -1.05 2.57 -18.12
C PRO A 169 -0.07 2.06 -19.19
N ALA A 170 1.22 2.44 -19.09
CA ALA A 170 2.23 1.96 -20.03
C ALA A 170 2.49 0.45 -19.84
N LEU A 171 2.54 -0.04 -18.60
CA LEU A 171 2.70 -1.48 -18.32
C LEU A 171 1.46 -2.28 -18.75
N SER A 172 0.26 -1.73 -18.58
CA SER A 172 -0.99 -2.35 -19.09
C SER A 172 -0.93 -2.55 -20.60
N THR A 173 -0.46 -1.53 -21.32
CA THR A 173 -0.30 -1.59 -22.78
C THR A 173 0.72 -2.65 -23.20
N GLU A 174 1.93 -2.61 -22.62
CA GLU A 174 2.99 -3.58 -22.92
C GLU A 174 2.59 -5.02 -22.61
N PHE A 175 1.92 -5.22 -21.46
CA PHE A 175 1.47 -6.56 -21.07
C PHE A 175 0.40 -7.09 -22.03
N ARG A 176 -0.56 -6.25 -22.44
CA ARG A 176 -1.59 -6.62 -23.41
C ARG A 176 -0.98 -7.02 -24.75
N ASP A 177 -0.05 -6.22 -25.24
CA ASP A 177 0.62 -6.44 -26.54
C ASP A 177 1.46 -7.73 -26.48
N HIS A 178 2.20 -7.94 -25.40
CA HIS A 178 2.99 -9.16 -25.19
C HIS A 178 2.09 -10.41 -25.15
N VAL A 179 1.00 -10.39 -24.37
CA VAL A 179 0.08 -11.53 -24.27
C VAL A 179 -0.60 -11.84 -25.60
N ALA A 180 -0.90 -10.83 -26.40
CA ALA A 180 -1.46 -11.02 -27.76
C ALA A 180 -0.47 -11.68 -28.71
N ALA A 181 0.83 -11.40 -28.58
CA ALA A 181 1.88 -11.94 -29.43
C ALA A 181 2.35 -13.33 -28.98
N ASP A 182 2.63 -13.49 -27.70
CA ASP A 182 3.37 -14.62 -27.13
C ASP A 182 2.54 -15.48 -26.14
N GLY A 183 1.34 -14.99 -25.75
CA GLY A 183 0.50 -15.65 -24.75
C GLY A 183 0.95 -15.42 -23.31
N ARG A 184 0.37 -16.17 -22.38
CA ARG A 184 0.72 -16.13 -20.96
C ARG A 184 0.53 -17.47 -20.29
N ALA A 185 1.17 -17.67 -19.14
CA ALA A 185 0.95 -18.84 -18.28
C ALA A 185 -0.48 -18.88 -17.70
N ASP A 186 -0.97 -20.09 -17.45
CA ASP A 186 -2.25 -20.26 -16.73
C ASP A 186 -2.04 -20.12 -15.22
N ILE A 187 -2.60 -19.07 -14.65
CA ILE A 187 -2.54 -18.77 -13.21
C ILE A 187 -3.80 -19.21 -12.42
N ALA A 188 -4.75 -19.89 -13.07
CA ALA A 188 -5.94 -20.37 -12.38
C ALA A 188 -5.63 -21.34 -11.20
N PRO A 189 -4.65 -22.27 -11.31
CA PRO A 189 -4.24 -23.10 -10.18
C PRO A 189 -3.73 -22.26 -8.99
N TRP A 190 -2.95 -21.21 -9.27
CA TRP A 190 -2.44 -20.30 -8.26
C TRP A 190 -3.55 -19.53 -7.54
N ARG A 191 -4.48 -18.93 -8.28
CA ARG A 191 -5.66 -18.28 -7.69
C ARG A 191 -6.47 -19.24 -6.83
N GLY A 192 -6.63 -20.47 -7.26
CA GLY A 192 -7.29 -21.52 -6.48
C GLY A 192 -6.53 -21.88 -5.20
N GLU A 193 -5.20 -21.93 -5.22
CA GLU A 193 -4.36 -22.18 -4.03
C GLU A 193 -4.54 -21.05 -3.00
N VAL A 194 -4.39 -19.80 -3.44
CA VAL A 194 -4.50 -18.65 -2.55
C VAL A 194 -5.92 -18.48 -2.01
N GLY A 195 -6.95 -18.69 -2.85
CA GLY A 195 -8.35 -18.66 -2.41
C GLY A 195 -8.65 -19.70 -1.33
N ARG A 196 -8.05 -20.91 -1.40
CA ARG A 196 -8.16 -21.90 -0.32
C ARG A 196 -7.50 -21.44 0.97
N ILE A 197 -6.35 -20.77 0.90
CA ILE A 197 -5.70 -20.22 2.09
C ILE A 197 -6.61 -19.16 2.73
N GLN A 198 -7.15 -18.25 1.93
CA GLN A 198 -8.05 -17.19 2.41
C GLN A 198 -9.33 -17.77 3.05
N ALA A 199 -9.92 -18.79 2.45
CA ALA A 199 -11.09 -19.47 3.00
C ALA A 199 -10.79 -20.27 4.28
N THR A 200 -9.57 -20.81 4.41
CA THR A 200 -9.14 -21.57 5.59
C THR A 200 -8.80 -20.68 6.78
N TYR A 201 -8.27 -19.49 6.49
CA TYR A 201 -7.82 -18.51 7.50
C TYR A 201 -8.49 -17.15 7.27
N PRO A 202 -9.82 -17.07 7.41
CA PRO A 202 -10.53 -15.81 7.20
C PRO A 202 -10.13 -14.80 8.30
N THR A 203 -10.13 -13.51 7.94
CA THR A 203 -10.04 -12.45 8.93
C THR A 203 -11.34 -12.40 9.73
N GLY A 204 -11.24 -12.51 11.04
CA GLY A 204 -12.39 -12.56 11.93
C GLY A 204 -11.97 -12.49 13.38
N TRP A 205 -12.94 -12.54 14.28
CA TRP A 205 -12.72 -12.59 15.71
C TRP A 205 -13.63 -13.66 16.36
N THR A 206 -13.32 -14.01 17.58
CA THR A 206 -14.14 -14.89 18.40
C THR A 206 -14.78 -14.07 19.49
N ASP A 207 -16.09 -14.18 19.63
CA ASP A 207 -16.82 -13.51 20.71
C ASP A 207 -16.33 -14.02 22.07
N THR A 208 -16.31 -13.14 23.06
CA THR A 208 -15.98 -13.45 24.45
C THR A 208 -17.27 -13.52 25.27
N ASP A 209 -17.29 -14.43 26.27
CA ASP A 209 -18.45 -14.62 27.16
C ASP A 209 -18.52 -13.59 28.31
N ASP A 210 -17.65 -12.56 28.27
CA ASP A 210 -17.54 -11.53 29.32
C ASP A 210 -18.55 -10.37 29.18
N GLY A 211 -19.34 -10.36 28.10
CA GLY A 211 -20.34 -9.35 27.81
C GLY A 211 -19.74 -8.00 27.36
N LEU A 212 -18.43 -7.94 27.04
CA LEU A 212 -17.77 -6.76 26.52
C LEU A 212 -17.74 -6.80 24.99
N LEU A 213 -17.85 -5.60 24.40
CA LEU A 213 -17.70 -5.45 22.94
C LEU A 213 -16.24 -5.64 22.54
N GLN A 214 -16.03 -6.42 21.50
CA GLN A 214 -14.69 -6.55 20.87
C GLN A 214 -14.39 -5.32 20.02
N PRO A 215 -13.14 -4.81 20.00
CA PRO A 215 -12.77 -3.68 19.14
C PRO A 215 -13.11 -3.91 17.65
N GLN A 216 -12.95 -5.13 17.18
CA GLN A 216 -13.27 -5.55 15.83
C GLN A 216 -14.77 -5.41 15.51
N GLU A 217 -15.61 -5.76 16.46
CA GLU A 217 -17.05 -5.62 16.35
C GLU A 217 -17.44 -4.13 16.27
N VAL A 218 -16.88 -3.30 17.16
CA VAL A 218 -17.13 -1.85 17.17
C VAL A 218 -16.73 -1.24 15.81
N ILE A 219 -15.53 -1.54 15.31
CA ILE A 219 -15.05 -1.00 14.03
C ILE A 219 -15.94 -1.46 12.86
N THR A 220 -16.35 -2.72 12.86
CA THR A 220 -17.28 -3.24 11.83
C THR A 220 -18.64 -2.54 11.88
N HIS A 221 -19.15 -2.22 13.07
CA HIS A 221 -20.39 -1.47 13.20
C HIS A 221 -20.23 -0.02 12.72
N LEU A 222 -19.10 0.63 13.02
CA LEU A 222 -18.79 1.97 12.50
C LEU A 222 -18.70 1.95 10.96
N ASP A 223 -18.02 0.96 10.38
CA ASP A 223 -17.92 0.80 8.91
C ASP A 223 -19.29 0.70 8.24
N ARG A 224 -20.20 -0.11 8.83
CA ARG A 224 -21.57 -0.26 8.31
C ARG A 224 -22.42 1.00 8.45
N ALA A 225 -22.15 1.83 9.44
CA ALA A 225 -22.87 3.07 9.69
C ALA A 225 -22.33 4.24 8.87
N ALA A 226 -21.11 4.14 8.37
CA ALA A 226 -20.41 5.18 7.63
C ALA A 226 -20.86 5.24 6.16
N SER A 227 -20.74 6.42 5.57
CA SER A 227 -20.91 6.58 4.12
C SER A 227 -19.66 6.15 3.36
N GLU A 228 -19.81 5.82 2.08
CA GLU A 228 -18.68 5.46 1.21
C GLU A 228 -17.63 6.58 1.05
N ASP A 229 -18.04 7.84 1.29
CA ASP A 229 -17.17 9.01 1.21
C ASP A 229 -16.46 9.32 2.53
N THR A 230 -16.68 8.52 3.57
CA THR A 230 -16.06 8.74 4.87
C THR A 230 -14.53 8.68 4.77
N ILE A 231 -13.88 9.71 5.29
CA ILE A 231 -12.42 9.70 5.48
C ILE A 231 -12.14 9.10 6.86
N TRP A 232 -11.45 7.97 6.85
CA TRP A 232 -11.01 7.28 8.06
C TRP A 232 -9.62 7.76 8.44
N VAL A 233 -9.45 8.15 9.68
CA VAL A 233 -8.17 8.58 10.24
C VAL A 233 -7.84 7.72 11.45
N THR A 234 -6.59 7.31 11.61
CA THR A 234 -6.17 6.59 12.81
C THR A 234 -4.92 7.18 13.43
N GLY A 235 -4.83 7.08 14.76
CA GLY A 235 -3.56 7.12 15.46
C GLY A 235 -2.74 5.84 15.22
N VAL A 236 -1.78 5.57 16.09
CA VAL A 236 -0.85 4.43 15.95
C VAL A 236 -0.99 3.49 17.13
N GLY A 237 -1.27 2.21 16.84
CA GLY A 237 -1.45 1.17 17.87
C GLY A 237 -2.35 0.04 17.40
N GLN A 238 -2.89 -0.71 18.35
CA GLN A 238 -3.79 -1.84 18.06
C GLN A 238 -5.04 -1.40 17.27
N HIS A 239 -5.63 -0.27 17.63
CA HIS A 239 -6.76 0.34 16.93
C HIS A 239 -6.47 0.60 15.45
N GLN A 240 -5.25 1.02 15.10
CA GLN A 240 -4.82 1.19 13.72
C GLN A 240 -4.85 -0.15 12.96
N MET A 241 -4.33 -1.21 13.56
CA MET A 241 -4.28 -2.53 12.92
C MET A 241 -5.67 -3.14 12.80
N TRP A 242 -6.53 -3.00 13.82
CA TRP A 242 -7.93 -3.42 13.72
C TRP A 242 -8.67 -2.64 12.64
N SER A 243 -8.48 -1.31 12.58
CA SER A 243 -9.08 -0.49 11.51
C SER A 243 -8.63 -0.93 10.13
N ALA A 244 -7.34 -1.25 9.97
CA ALA A 244 -6.80 -1.74 8.70
C ALA A 244 -7.43 -3.06 8.23
N HIS A 245 -7.92 -3.89 9.15
CA HIS A 245 -8.53 -5.19 8.85
C HIS A 245 -10.04 -5.18 8.73
N TYR A 246 -10.72 -4.30 9.45
CA TYR A 246 -12.18 -4.36 9.62
C TYR A 246 -12.93 -3.16 9.03
N LEU A 247 -12.21 -2.15 8.48
CA LEU A 247 -12.81 -1.13 7.63
C LEU A 247 -12.82 -1.58 6.17
N THR A 248 -13.84 -1.15 5.45
CA THR A 248 -14.02 -1.40 4.03
C THR A 248 -13.71 -0.13 3.24
N PHE A 249 -12.68 -0.16 2.43
CA PHE A 249 -12.32 0.97 1.56
C PHE A 249 -12.91 0.76 0.18
N ARG A 250 -13.71 1.69 -0.30
CA ARG A 250 -14.38 1.65 -1.60
C ARG A 250 -13.86 2.69 -2.58
N ARG A 251 -13.18 3.72 -2.05
CA ARG A 251 -12.65 4.85 -2.82
C ARG A 251 -11.24 5.20 -2.36
N PRO A 252 -10.37 5.66 -3.27
CA PRO A 252 -9.04 6.14 -2.90
C PRO A 252 -9.13 7.43 -2.07
N HIS A 253 -8.07 7.78 -1.38
CA HIS A 253 -7.95 8.97 -0.53
C HIS A 253 -9.03 9.04 0.58
N THR A 254 -9.36 7.87 1.15
CA THR A 254 -10.27 7.73 2.28
C THR A 254 -9.60 7.19 3.54
N TRP A 255 -8.29 6.91 3.48
CA TRP A 255 -7.51 6.36 4.58
C TRP A 255 -6.30 7.22 4.90
N LEU A 256 -6.26 7.77 6.13
CA LEU A 256 -5.16 8.58 6.64
C LEU A 256 -4.59 7.92 7.90
N THR A 257 -3.33 7.54 7.84
CA THR A 257 -2.66 6.89 8.96
C THR A 257 -1.16 7.19 8.94
N SER A 258 -0.54 7.22 10.12
CA SER A 258 0.91 7.33 10.21
C SER A 258 1.52 5.95 10.04
N ALA A 259 2.30 5.77 8.97
CA ALA A 259 3.11 4.60 8.74
C ALA A 259 4.58 4.99 8.55
N GLY A 260 5.48 4.03 8.58
CA GLY A 260 6.91 4.29 8.61
C GLY A 260 7.39 4.70 10.00
N ALA A 261 7.32 5.97 10.37
CA ALA A 261 7.68 6.43 11.71
C ALA A 261 6.68 5.99 12.80
N GLY A 262 5.42 5.78 12.44
CA GLY A 262 4.39 5.35 13.40
C GLY A 262 4.17 6.38 14.51
N THR A 263 3.90 7.63 14.14
CA THR A 263 3.84 8.75 15.06
C THR A 263 2.54 8.76 15.85
N MET A 264 2.59 8.49 17.15
CA MET A 264 1.46 8.73 18.06
C MET A 264 1.12 10.23 18.09
N GLY A 265 -0.17 10.57 18.21
CA GLY A 265 -0.66 11.95 18.14
C GLY A 265 -0.88 12.47 16.71
N TYR A 266 -0.63 11.66 15.70
CA TYR A 266 -0.94 12.00 14.30
C TYR A 266 -2.46 12.14 14.05
N GLY A 267 -3.25 11.25 14.68
CA GLY A 267 -4.67 11.04 14.31
C GLY A 267 -5.52 12.29 14.42
N LEU A 268 -5.52 12.95 15.58
CA LEU A 268 -6.39 14.11 15.82
C LEU A 268 -6.11 15.29 14.87
N PRO A 269 -4.89 15.82 14.75
CA PRO A 269 -4.62 16.93 13.84
C PRO A 269 -4.84 16.54 12.36
N ALA A 270 -4.58 15.30 11.98
CA ALA A 270 -4.85 14.83 10.64
C ALA A 270 -6.37 14.79 10.33
N ALA A 271 -7.20 14.37 11.30
CA ALA A 271 -8.65 14.38 11.15
C ALA A 271 -9.20 15.80 11.04
N MET A 272 -8.70 16.73 11.84
CA MET A 272 -9.05 18.15 11.76
C MET A 272 -8.67 18.73 10.40
N GLY A 273 -7.45 18.49 9.94
CA GLY A 273 -6.99 18.93 8.61
C GLY A 273 -7.79 18.33 7.46
N ALA A 274 -8.15 17.04 7.55
CA ALA A 274 -8.99 16.39 6.56
C ALA A 274 -10.41 17.00 6.51
N LYS A 275 -10.98 17.33 7.68
CA LYS A 275 -12.30 17.98 7.76
C LYS A 275 -12.28 19.40 7.22
N GLU A 276 -11.22 20.14 7.47
CA GLU A 276 -11.04 21.49 6.90
C GLU A 276 -10.88 21.44 5.38
N ALA A 277 -10.08 20.49 4.88
CA ALA A 277 -9.86 20.33 3.45
C ALA A 277 -11.09 19.78 2.69
N CYS A 278 -11.90 18.97 3.35
CA CYS A 278 -13.06 18.29 2.77
C CYS A 278 -14.31 18.52 3.65
N PRO A 279 -14.84 19.76 3.73
CA PRO A 279 -15.90 20.13 4.69
C PRO A 279 -17.20 19.36 4.50
N ASP A 280 -17.50 18.90 3.28
CA ASP A 280 -18.72 18.18 2.94
C ASP A 280 -18.63 16.66 3.20
N ARG A 281 -17.44 16.13 3.47
CA ARG A 281 -17.23 14.71 3.73
C ARG A 281 -17.23 14.40 5.23
N PRO A 282 -17.80 13.26 5.65
CA PRO A 282 -17.61 12.77 7.01
C PRO A 282 -16.12 12.41 7.23
N VAL A 283 -15.60 12.80 8.39
CA VAL A 283 -14.26 12.40 8.84
C VAL A 283 -14.43 11.73 10.19
N TRP A 284 -13.93 10.52 10.30
CA TRP A 284 -13.97 9.72 11.51
C TRP A 284 -12.57 9.38 11.97
N LEU A 285 -12.29 9.69 13.24
CA LEU A 285 -11.04 9.35 13.89
C LEU A 285 -11.23 8.13 14.79
N ILE A 286 -10.43 7.10 14.58
CA ILE A 286 -10.29 5.95 15.50
C ILE A 286 -8.93 6.09 16.14
N ASP A 287 -8.89 6.44 17.42
CA ASP A 287 -7.64 6.73 18.13
C ASP A 287 -7.53 5.94 19.42
N GLY A 288 -6.31 5.80 19.91
CA GLY A 288 -6.02 5.28 21.24
C GLY A 288 -5.90 6.40 22.24
N ASP A 289 -6.18 6.11 23.51
CA ASP A 289 -6.08 7.05 24.62
C ASP A 289 -4.71 7.73 24.70
N GLY A 290 -3.62 6.97 24.53
CA GLY A 290 -2.27 7.51 24.52
C GLY A 290 -1.96 8.41 23.33
N CYS A 291 -2.46 8.07 22.14
CA CYS A 291 -2.30 8.91 20.95
C CYS A 291 -3.09 10.21 21.09
N PHE A 292 -4.34 10.11 21.53
CA PHE A 292 -5.21 11.26 21.75
C PHE A 292 -4.63 12.26 22.75
N GLN A 293 -4.06 11.77 23.88
CA GLN A 293 -3.46 12.63 24.90
C GLN A 293 -2.26 13.43 24.39
N MET A 294 -1.58 12.99 23.33
CA MET A 294 -0.41 13.70 22.81
C MET A 294 -0.76 14.99 22.08
N THR A 295 -1.97 15.11 21.58
CA THR A 295 -2.42 16.25 20.76
C THR A 295 -3.80 16.76 21.10
N ASN A 296 -4.39 16.35 22.24
CA ASN A 296 -5.73 16.79 22.65
C ASN A 296 -5.86 18.30 22.90
N GLN A 297 -4.73 19.01 23.08
CA GLN A 297 -4.70 20.47 23.15
C GLN A 297 -5.08 21.16 21.82
N GLU A 298 -5.14 20.43 20.73
CA GLU A 298 -5.58 20.96 19.44
C GLU A 298 -7.12 21.10 19.32
N LEU A 299 -7.89 20.53 20.27
CA LEU A 299 -9.32 20.73 20.39
C LEU A 299 -9.64 22.12 20.95
#